data_f41ca626a5b8bb63bfb684b0b9b81f80
#
_entry.id   f41ca626a5b8bb63bfb684b0b9b81f80
#
_cell.length_a   1.000
_cell.length_b   1.000
_cell.length_c   1.000
_cell.angle_alpha   90.00
_cell.angle_beta   90.00
_cell.angle_gamma   90.00
#
_symmetry.space_group_name_H-M   'P 1'
#
loop_
_entity.id
_entity.type
_entity.pdbx_description
1 polymer ?
#
loop_
_entity_poly.entity_id
_entity_poly.type
_entity_poly.pdbx_seq_one_letter_code
_entity_poly.pdbx_strand_id
1 'polypeptide(L)'
;MKLKHNLILLIILIIFASVILLFERPFENKAKKTREEASPLFPDLKIEQVKKIVVKKSNTTTTLENRDNVWYILEKEAYPADPTIVERVIKKIQGFKKINLASQKKDKHSLFEVKEGMGVEVTLLGPEKKELARFLIGKTSPDFLSTYIRQANSDDVYLYDDYLRADFDKQVNNWRDKNILAFNTTEVVTLTISKVKEKETIVLTKDTQGNWQLEEPISSLAENPAIEKILTTLGNLKAIDFADEEKELKDSGLDDPAYQITVRLKDNRKKTLLVGNTKERGQYYAKNDEKKYLFLLDQNTVESLVPKVKDLQKAKTESEEKNPQEKTELPPPPSVSRR
;
A
#
# COMPACT_ATOMS: atom_id res chain seq x y z
N MET A 1 -12.75 -41.56 -43.16
CA MET A 1 -11.29 -41.49 -42.85
C MET A 1 -10.92 -40.43 -41.79
N LYS A 2 -11.49 -39.23 -41.79
CA LYS A 2 -11.13 -38.14 -40.83
C LYS A 2 -11.36 -38.46 -39.35
N LEU A 3 -12.43 -39.21 -39.01
CA LEU A 3 -12.77 -39.53 -37.60
C LEU A 3 -11.73 -40.42 -36.92
N LYS A 4 -11.19 -41.41 -37.62
CA LYS A 4 -10.15 -42.31 -37.07
C LYS A 4 -8.82 -41.59 -36.85
N HIS A 5 -8.44 -40.63 -37.71
CA HIS A 5 -7.23 -39.81 -37.53
C HIS A 5 -7.35 -38.90 -36.33
N ASN A 6 -8.52 -38.26 -36.15
CA ASN A 6 -8.74 -37.39 -34.97
C ASN A 6 -8.73 -38.18 -33.65
N LEU A 7 -9.25 -39.40 -33.65
CA LEU A 7 -9.20 -40.29 -32.46
C LEU A 7 -7.76 -40.69 -32.12
N ILE A 8 -6.95 -41.00 -33.12
CA ILE A 8 -5.53 -41.35 -32.93
C ILE A 8 -4.76 -40.13 -32.39
N LEU A 9 -4.99 -38.93 -32.92
CA LEU A 9 -4.37 -37.67 -32.41
C LEU A 9 -4.77 -37.39 -30.98
N LEU A 10 -6.03 -37.60 -30.60
CA LEU A 10 -6.51 -37.44 -29.23
C LEU A 10 -5.81 -38.41 -28.26
N ILE A 11 -5.64 -39.68 -28.66
CA ILE A 11 -4.95 -40.69 -27.85
C ILE A 11 -3.47 -40.29 -27.67
N ILE A 12 -2.81 -39.84 -28.72
CA ILE A 12 -1.41 -39.35 -28.65
C ILE A 12 -1.30 -38.16 -27.73
N LEU A 13 -2.24 -37.19 -27.79
CA LEU A 13 -2.27 -36.03 -26.90
C LEU A 13 -2.46 -36.44 -25.44
N ILE A 14 -3.36 -37.37 -25.15
CA ILE A 14 -3.59 -37.92 -23.80
C ILE A 14 -2.35 -38.65 -23.28
N ILE A 15 -1.68 -39.43 -24.10
CA ILE A 15 -0.42 -40.10 -23.71
C ILE A 15 0.65 -39.07 -23.44
N PHE A 16 0.80 -38.02 -24.27
CA PHE A 16 1.78 -36.96 -24.06
C PHE A 16 1.49 -36.16 -22.78
N ALA A 17 0.25 -35.81 -22.52
CA ALA A 17 -0.18 -35.16 -21.29
C ALA A 17 0.06 -36.03 -20.04
N SER A 18 -0.20 -37.37 -20.17
CA SER A 18 0.05 -38.31 -19.08
C SER A 18 1.55 -38.46 -18.78
N VAL A 19 2.39 -38.49 -19.81
CA VAL A 19 3.85 -38.54 -19.68
C VAL A 19 4.35 -37.29 -18.99
N ILE A 20 3.90 -36.07 -19.39
CA ILE A 20 4.25 -34.81 -18.74
C ILE A 20 3.85 -34.84 -17.26
N LEU A 21 2.61 -35.22 -16.94
CA LEU A 21 2.12 -35.34 -15.55
C LEU A 21 2.89 -36.32 -14.69
N LEU A 22 3.36 -37.43 -15.29
CA LEU A 22 4.15 -38.45 -14.58
C LEU A 22 5.61 -38.02 -14.34
N PHE A 23 6.17 -37.20 -15.25
CA PHE A 23 7.55 -36.74 -15.13
C PHE A 23 7.67 -35.43 -14.30
N GLU A 24 6.70 -34.50 -14.35
CA GLU A 24 6.77 -33.25 -13.59
C GLU A 24 6.55 -33.44 -12.07
N ARG A 25 5.57 -34.27 -11.66
CA ARG A 25 5.26 -34.45 -10.23
C ARG A 25 6.41 -34.95 -9.36
N PRO A 26 7.20 -35.97 -9.76
CA PRO A 26 8.31 -36.45 -8.94
C PRO A 26 9.46 -35.43 -8.84
N PHE A 27 9.65 -34.58 -9.85
CA PHE A 27 10.69 -33.53 -9.81
C PHE A 27 10.31 -32.36 -8.89
N GLU A 28 9.06 -31.89 -8.92
CA GLU A 28 8.58 -30.87 -8.00
C GLU A 28 8.64 -31.32 -6.55
N ASN A 29 8.21 -32.53 -6.26
CA ASN A 29 8.26 -33.09 -4.90
C ASN A 29 9.70 -33.26 -4.41
N LYS A 30 10.62 -33.66 -5.28
CA LYS A 30 12.03 -33.85 -4.94
C LYS A 30 12.71 -32.48 -4.71
N ALA A 31 12.43 -31.47 -5.55
CA ALA A 31 12.93 -30.11 -5.38
C ALA A 31 12.40 -29.49 -4.10
N LYS A 32 11.10 -29.64 -3.81
CA LYS A 32 10.46 -29.13 -2.58
C LYS A 32 11.06 -29.79 -1.34
N LYS A 33 11.25 -31.11 -1.35
CA LYS A 33 11.87 -31.87 -0.25
C LYS A 33 13.32 -31.41 -0.02
N THR A 34 14.11 -31.25 -1.09
CA THR A 34 15.49 -30.76 -1.00
C THR A 34 15.53 -29.36 -0.41
N ARG A 35 14.56 -28.49 -0.75
CA ARG A 35 14.45 -27.13 -0.21
C ARG A 35 14.08 -27.11 1.27
N GLU A 36 13.21 -28.01 1.72
CA GLU A 36 12.81 -28.15 3.12
C GLU A 36 13.96 -28.66 3.99
N GLU A 37 14.75 -29.61 3.48
CA GLU A 37 15.88 -30.24 4.18
C GLU A 37 17.17 -29.39 4.15
N ALA A 38 17.24 -28.34 3.30
CA ALA A 38 18.42 -27.50 3.20
C ALA A 38 18.67 -26.67 4.45
N SER A 39 19.91 -26.64 4.92
CA SER A 39 20.30 -25.85 6.09
C SER A 39 20.11 -24.36 5.84
N PRO A 40 19.76 -23.58 6.89
CA PRO A 40 19.70 -22.13 6.80
C PRO A 40 21.05 -21.53 6.35
N LEU A 41 21.00 -20.43 5.62
CA LEU A 41 22.20 -19.67 5.26
C LEU A 41 22.87 -19.10 6.52
N PHE A 42 22.07 -18.68 7.49
CA PHE A 42 22.50 -18.13 8.78
C PHE A 42 21.89 -18.96 9.93
N PRO A 43 22.49 -20.13 10.30
CA PRO A 43 21.89 -21.02 11.28
C PRO A 43 21.79 -20.42 12.69
N ASP A 44 22.71 -19.52 13.05
CA ASP A 44 22.76 -18.92 14.39
C ASP A 44 22.04 -17.57 14.47
N LEU A 45 21.41 -17.11 13.38
CA LEU A 45 20.72 -15.83 13.34
C LEU A 45 19.39 -15.91 14.09
N LYS A 46 19.33 -15.18 15.20
CA LYS A 46 18.09 -14.93 15.96
C LYS A 46 17.54 -13.57 15.54
N ILE A 47 16.46 -13.57 14.80
CA ILE A 47 15.92 -12.35 14.19
C ILE A 47 15.43 -11.35 15.23
N GLU A 48 14.95 -11.82 16.37
CA GLU A 48 14.52 -10.99 17.51
C GLU A 48 15.67 -10.19 18.15
N GLN A 49 16.91 -10.60 17.90
CA GLN A 49 18.10 -9.86 18.33
C GLN A 49 18.51 -8.75 17.33
N VAL A 50 17.93 -8.73 16.14
CA VAL A 50 18.28 -7.72 15.14
C VAL A 50 17.74 -6.35 15.58
N LYS A 51 18.66 -5.41 15.80
CA LYS A 51 18.36 -4.03 16.17
C LYS A 51 18.53 -3.06 15.02
N LYS A 52 19.38 -3.41 14.01
CA LYS A 52 19.56 -2.59 12.83
C LYS A 52 19.72 -3.46 11.58
N ILE A 53 19.21 -2.94 10.48
CA ILE A 53 19.41 -3.47 9.13
C ILE A 53 20.09 -2.35 8.34
N VAL A 54 21.31 -2.57 7.87
CA VAL A 54 22.04 -1.63 7.04
C VAL A 54 22.07 -2.20 5.62
N VAL A 55 21.49 -1.46 4.68
CA VAL A 55 21.46 -1.80 3.26
C VAL A 55 22.35 -0.81 2.52
N LYS A 56 23.42 -1.31 1.91
CA LYS A 56 24.40 -0.49 1.18
C LYS A 56 24.43 -0.91 -0.28
N LYS A 57 24.30 0.07 -1.18
CA LYS A 57 24.48 -0.11 -2.61
C LYS A 57 25.29 1.06 -3.18
N SER A 58 26.41 0.76 -3.80
CA SER A 58 27.32 1.80 -4.32
C SER A 58 27.57 2.90 -3.28
N ASN A 59 27.09 4.11 -3.51
CA ASN A 59 27.30 5.26 -2.64
C ASN A 59 26.11 5.55 -1.71
N THR A 60 25.04 4.76 -1.78
CA THR A 60 23.86 4.93 -0.91
C THR A 60 23.87 3.92 0.22
N THR A 61 23.53 4.40 1.42
CA THR A 61 23.35 3.54 2.60
C THR A 61 22.04 3.89 3.25
N THR A 62 21.16 2.91 3.38
CA THR A 62 19.93 3.04 4.15
C THR A 62 20.07 2.24 5.43
N THR A 63 19.83 2.88 6.56
CA THR A 63 19.87 2.23 7.87
C THR A 63 18.48 2.22 8.49
N LEU A 64 17.98 1.03 8.79
CA LEU A 64 16.77 0.84 9.57
C LEU A 64 17.16 0.46 11.00
N GLU A 65 16.52 1.07 11.99
CA GLU A 65 16.75 0.81 13.42
C GLU A 65 15.43 0.46 14.11
N ASN A 66 15.45 -0.63 14.87
CA ASN A 66 14.33 -1.02 15.71
C ASN A 66 14.43 -0.33 17.06
N ARG A 67 13.40 0.47 17.39
CA ARG A 67 13.21 1.12 18.71
C ARG A 67 11.85 0.70 19.24
N ASP A 68 11.83 -0.04 20.32
CA ASP A 68 10.58 -0.48 20.98
C ASP A 68 9.58 -1.16 20.02
N ASN A 69 10.08 -2.06 19.18
CA ASN A 69 9.36 -2.79 18.14
C ASN A 69 8.81 -1.95 16.97
N VAL A 70 9.19 -0.68 16.89
CA VAL A 70 8.94 0.17 15.73
C VAL A 70 10.24 0.37 14.97
N TRP A 71 10.21 0.16 13.66
CA TRP A 71 11.36 0.37 12.80
C TRP A 71 11.38 1.80 12.27
N TYR A 72 12.56 2.41 12.31
CA TYR A 72 12.82 3.75 11.82
C TYR A 72 13.94 3.74 10.79
N ILE A 73 13.81 4.58 9.76
CA ILE A 73 14.87 4.88 8.82
C ILE A 73 15.67 6.03 9.40
N LEU A 74 16.99 5.84 9.48
CA LEU A 74 17.91 6.85 10.02
C LEU A 74 18.44 7.72 8.86
N GLU A 75 17.95 8.93 8.79
CA GLU A 75 18.42 10.03 7.95
C GLU A 75 18.80 11.23 8.82
N LYS A 76 18.71 12.47 8.33
CA LYS A 76 18.84 13.68 9.17
C LYS A 76 17.85 13.64 10.33
N GLU A 77 16.64 13.15 10.05
CA GLU A 77 15.62 12.82 11.04
C GLU A 77 15.27 11.33 10.96
N ALA A 78 14.75 10.77 12.05
CA ALA A 78 14.27 9.39 12.03
C ALA A 78 12.82 9.36 11.54
N TYR A 79 12.57 8.61 10.48
CA TYR A 79 11.23 8.40 9.92
C TYR A 79 10.73 7.00 10.19
N PRO A 80 9.45 6.78 10.54
CA PRO A 80 8.89 5.45 10.63
C PRO A 80 9.04 4.70 9.30
N ALA A 81 9.54 3.47 9.37
CA ALA A 81 9.58 2.57 8.23
C ALA A 81 8.20 1.90 8.04
N ASP A 82 7.86 1.56 6.80
CA ASP A 82 6.66 0.77 6.52
C ASP A 82 6.79 -0.62 7.15
N PRO A 83 5.96 -0.98 8.13
CA PRO A 83 6.09 -2.25 8.85
C PRO A 83 5.94 -3.46 7.92
N THR A 84 5.09 -3.37 6.90
CA THR A 84 4.87 -4.44 5.92
C THR A 84 6.12 -4.71 5.08
N ILE A 85 6.85 -3.65 4.72
CA ILE A 85 8.10 -3.77 3.96
C ILE A 85 9.17 -4.40 4.84
N VAL A 86 9.33 -3.92 6.07
CA VAL A 86 10.33 -4.44 6.99
C VAL A 86 10.06 -5.91 7.34
N GLU A 87 8.82 -6.26 7.66
CA GLU A 87 8.41 -7.64 7.93
C GLU A 87 8.71 -8.57 6.75
N ARG A 88 8.41 -8.14 5.52
CA ARG A 88 8.72 -8.91 4.32
C ARG A 88 10.21 -9.13 4.14
N VAL A 89 11.03 -8.11 4.35
CA VAL A 89 12.50 -8.22 4.29
C VAL A 89 13.02 -9.20 5.35
N ILE A 90 12.56 -9.08 6.58
CA ILE A 90 12.92 -9.98 7.67
C ILE A 90 12.54 -11.42 7.34
N LYS A 91 11.31 -11.64 6.86
CA LYS A 91 10.83 -12.98 6.47
C LYS A 91 11.67 -13.58 5.33
N LYS A 92 12.09 -12.77 4.35
CA LYS A 92 12.98 -13.23 3.28
C LYS A 92 14.34 -13.65 3.83
N ILE A 93 14.95 -12.86 4.72
CA ILE A 93 16.23 -13.20 5.35
C ILE A 93 16.15 -14.52 6.13
N GLN A 94 15.06 -14.73 6.89
CA GLN A 94 14.82 -16.01 7.59
C GLN A 94 14.67 -17.19 6.64
N GLY A 95 14.18 -16.94 5.43
CA GLY A 95 14.01 -17.95 4.40
C GLY A 95 15.27 -18.32 3.62
N PHE A 96 16.40 -17.65 3.85
CA PHE A 96 17.64 -17.95 3.12
C PHE A 96 18.21 -19.31 3.52
N LYS A 97 18.43 -20.18 2.53
CA LYS A 97 18.93 -21.53 2.69
C LYS A 97 20.09 -21.79 1.76
N LYS A 98 20.97 -22.76 2.13
CA LYS A 98 22.10 -23.24 1.32
C LYS A 98 21.60 -24.24 0.28
N ILE A 99 20.92 -23.74 -0.75
CA ILE A 99 20.42 -24.51 -1.87
C ILE A 99 20.92 -23.94 -3.18
N ASN A 100 20.93 -24.72 -4.24
CA ASN A 100 21.31 -24.30 -5.59
C ASN A 100 22.68 -23.58 -5.61
N LEU A 101 23.73 -24.27 -5.14
CA LEU A 101 25.10 -23.74 -5.14
C LEU A 101 25.53 -23.42 -6.58
N ALA A 102 25.75 -22.14 -6.87
CA ALA A 102 26.12 -21.63 -8.18
C ALA A 102 27.64 -21.59 -8.40
N SER A 103 28.44 -21.31 -7.35
CA SER A 103 29.90 -21.25 -7.41
C SER A 103 30.51 -21.32 -6.01
N GLN A 104 31.75 -21.85 -5.94
CA GLN A 104 32.59 -21.79 -4.73
C GLN A 104 33.91 -21.02 -5.01
N LYS A 105 33.97 -20.31 -6.13
CA LYS A 105 35.20 -19.65 -6.60
C LYS A 105 35.11 -18.15 -6.42
N LYS A 106 36.01 -17.57 -5.65
CA LYS A 106 36.12 -16.13 -5.36
C LYS A 106 36.25 -15.27 -6.62
N ASP A 107 36.98 -15.75 -7.63
CA ASP A 107 37.15 -15.06 -8.93
C ASP A 107 35.83 -14.91 -9.69
N LYS A 108 34.79 -15.71 -9.37
CA LYS A 108 33.44 -15.62 -9.95
C LYS A 108 32.51 -14.65 -9.26
N HIS A 109 32.86 -14.08 -8.11
CA HIS A 109 31.99 -13.15 -7.38
C HIS A 109 31.55 -11.95 -8.23
N SER A 110 32.46 -11.40 -9.07
CA SER A 110 32.12 -10.31 -9.99
C SER A 110 31.09 -10.73 -11.05
N LEU A 111 31.17 -11.98 -11.53
CA LEU A 111 30.24 -12.53 -12.53
C LEU A 111 28.79 -12.54 -12.01
N PHE A 112 28.61 -12.82 -10.72
CA PHE A 112 27.31 -12.89 -10.05
C PHE A 112 26.93 -11.57 -9.37
N GLU A 113 27.75 -10.52 -9.47
CA GLU A 113 27.59 -9.23 -8.76
C GLU A 113 27.52 -9.36 -7.23
N VAL A 114 28.17 -10.39 -6.68
CA VAL A 114 28.25 -10.62 -5.22
C VAL A 114 29.63 -10.29 -4.64
N LYS A 115 30.45 -9.56 -5.40
CA LYS A 115 31.69 -8.94 -4.91
C LYS A 115 31.34 -7.68 -4.13
N GLU A 116 32.08 -7.37 -3.06
CA GLU A 116 31.94 -6.12 -2.30
C GLU A 116 31.97 -4.91 -3.24
N GLY A 117 31.02 -3.98 -3.02
CA GLY A 117 30.86 -2.78 -3.85
C GLY A 117 30.11 -2.98 -5.18
N MET A 118 29.74 -4.20 -5.58
CA MET A 118 29.02 -4.46 -6.85
C MET A 118 27.52 -4.70 -6.66
N GLY A 119 27.15 -5.53 -5.69
CA GLY A 119 25.75 -5.85 -5.38
C GLY A 119 25.17 -4.98 -4.28
N VAL A 120 24.06 -5.43 -3.72
CA VAL A 120 23.47 -4.85 -2.53
C VAL A 120 24.03 -5.59 -1.31
N GLU A 121 24.77 -4.90 -0.47
CA GLU A 121 25.30 -5.44 0.76
C GLU A 121 24.31 -5.16 1.91
N VAL A 122 23.98 -6.21 2.65
CA VAL A 122 23.05 -6.14 3.80
C VAL A 122 23.79 -6.61 5.04
N THR A 123 23.80 -5.79 6.08
CA THR A 123 24.36 -6.11 7.39
C THR A 123 23.28 -6.05 8.45
N LEU A 124 23.16 -7.11 9.23
CA LEU A 124 22.27 -7.20 10.38
C LEU A 124 23.08 -7.00 11.65
N LEU A 125 22.70 -6.01 12.43
CA LEU A 125 23.36 -5.69 13.70
C LEU A 125 22.41 -5.94 14.86
N GLY A 126 22.95 -6.57 15.89
CA GLY A 126 22.32 -6.78 17.19
C GLY A 126 22.61 -5.67 18.19
N PRO A 127 22.40 -5.96 19.50
CA PRO A 127 22.84 -5.08 20.59
C PRO A 127 24.31 -4.70 20.45
N GLU A 128 24.66 -3.50 20.93
CA GLU A 128 26.04 -2.98 20.92
C GLU A 128 26.70 -2.97 19.53
N LYS A 129 25.88 -2.93 18.47
CA LYS A 129 26.30 -2.99 17.06
C LYS A 129 27.05 -4.29 16.68
N LYS A 130 26.86 -5.39 17.43
CA LYS A 130 27.41 -6.69 17.08
C LYS A 130 26.87 -7.14 15.72
N GLU A 131 27.75 -7.48 14.79
CA GLU A 131 27.33 -8.07 13.50
C GLU A 131 26.76 -9.47 13.75
N LEU A 132 25.51 -9.67 13.35
CA LEU A 132 24.82 -10.96 13.44
C LEU A 132 24.86 -11.72 12.12
N ALA A 133 24.78 -11.00 10.99
CA ALA A 133 24.89 -11.54 9.66
C ALA A 133 25.27 -10.43 8.68
N ARG A 134 26.05 -10.80 7.64
CA ARG A 134 26.35 -9.93 6.51
C ARG A 134 26.35 -10.74 5.21
N PHE A 135 25.65 -10.24 4.21
CA PHE A 135 25.49 -10.92 2.92
C PHE A 135 25.37 -9.93 1.77
N LEU A 136 25.60 -10.45 0.58
CA LEU A 136 25.49 -9.70 -0.66
C LEU A 136 24.40 -10.29 -1.53
N ILE A 137 23.58 -9.42 -2.09
CA ILE A 137 22.56 -9.72 -3.09
C ILE A 137 23.08 -9.28 -4.43
N GLY A 138 23.28 -10.23 -5.31
CA GLY A 138 23.85 -10.04 -6.63
C GLY A 138 22.81 -9.74 -7.71
N LYS A 139 23.14 -10.09 -8.94
CA LYS A 139 22.23 -9.97 -10.08
C LYS A 139 21.13 -11.04 -10.05
N THR A 140 20.10 -10.79 -10.82
CA THR A 140 19.04 -11.76 -11.11
C THR A 140 19.60 -12.86 -12.03
N SER A 141 19.08 -14.07 -11.89
CA SER A 141 19.40 -15.18 -12.79
C SER A 141 18.89 -14.91 -14.23
N PRO A 142 19.42 -15.61 -15.24
CA PRO A 142 19.02 -15.40 -16.63
C PRO A 142 17.53 -15.67 -16.91
N ASP A 143 16.88 -16.51 -16.11
CA ASP A 143 15.44 -16.81 -16.20
C ASP A 143 14.57 -15.77 -15.44
N PHE A 144 15.17 -14.79 -14.78
CA PHE A 144 14.52 -13.76 -13.96
C PHE A 144 13.73 -14.25 -12.77
N LEU A 145 13.83 -15.53 -12.39
CA LEU A 145 13.07 -16.11 -11.28
C LEU A 145 13.82 -16.12 -9.95
N SER A 146 15.15 -16.01 -10.01
CA SER A 146 16.02 -16.18 -8.84
C SER A 146 17.07 -15.07 -8.75
N THR A 147 17.68 -14.92 -7.58
CA THR A 147 18.73 -13.93 -7.32
C THR A 147 19.95 -14.61 -6.70
N TYR A 148 21.16 -14.26 -7.15
CA TYR A 148 22.39 -14.73 -6.53
C TYR A 148 22.61 -14.08 -5.17
N ILE A 149 22.96 -14.90 -4.17
CA ILE A 149 23.28 -14.44 -2.81
C ILE A 149 24.57 -15.08 -2.32
N ARG A 150 25.31 -14.37 -1.47
CA ARG A 150 26.55 -14.83 -0.86
C ARG A 150 26.68 -14.31 0.57
N GLN A 151 27.09 -15.16 1.52
CA GLN A 151 27.55 -14.66 2.83
C GLN A 151 28.86 -13.89 2.65
N ALA A 152 29.04 -12.78 3.35
CA ALA A 152 30.22 -11.93 3.19
C ALA A 152 31.56 -12.65 3.49
N ASN A 153 31.53 -13.58 4.45
CA ASN A 153 32.67 -14.36 4.90
C ASN A 153 32.81 -15.73 4.22
N SER A 154 32.13 -15.99 3.10
CA SER A 154 32.17 -17.23 2.36
C SER A 154 32.42 -16.98 0.88
N ASP A 155 33.06 -17.92 0.19
CA ASP A 155 33.19 -17.90 -1.26
C ASP A 155 31.98 -18.55 -1.97
N ASP A 156 31.13 -19.24 -1.24
CA ASP A 156 29.95 -19.93 -1.77
C ASP A 156 28.87 -18.94 -2.22
N VAL A 157 28.50 -19.04 -3.49
CA VAL A 157 27.40 -18.27 -4.11
C VAL A 157 26.22 -19.21 -4.30
N TYR A 158 25.08 -18.84 -3.77
CA TYR A 158 23.83 -19.60 -3.90
C TYR A 158 22.84 -18.87 -4.81
N LEU A 159 21.95 -19.60 -5.42
CA LEU A 159 20.83 -19.08 -6.18
C LEU A 159 19.55 -19.20 -5.34
N TYR A 160 18.99 -18.07 -4.94
CA TYR A 160 17.78 -18.00 -4.15
C TYR A 160 16.57 -17.77 -5.06
N ASP A 161 15.54 -18.63 -4.95
CA ASP A 161 14.36 -18.63 -5.84
C ASP A 161 13.38 -17.50 -5.47
N ASP A 162 13.83 -16.26 -5.65
CA ASP A 162 13.02 -15.06 -5.50
C ASP A 162 13.76 -13.84 -6.07
N TYR A 163 13.01 -12.79 -6.43
CA TYR A 163 13.54 -11.52 -6.90
C TYR A 163 13.83 -10.58 -5.72
N LEU A 164 15.04 -10.72 -5.13
CA LEU A 164 15.42 -9.99 -3.92
C LEU A 164 15.67 -8.49 -4.15
N ARG A 165 16.13 -8.10 -5.34
CA ARG A 165 16.52 -6.69 -5.58
C ARG A 165 15.36 -5.72 -5.35
N ALA A 166 14.13 -6.07 -5.71
CA ALA A 166 12.97 -5.22 -5.47
C ALA A 166 12.72 -4.93 -3.99
N ASP A 167 13.14 -5.83 -3.09
CA ASP A 167 12.94 -5.67 -1.66
C ASP A 167 14.08 -4.93 -0.95
N PHE A 168 15.32 -5.06 -1.43
CA PHE A 168 16.49 -4.49 -0.77
C PHE A 168 17.07 -3.27 -1.48
N ASP A 169 16.97 -3.19 -2.82
CA ASP A 169 17.48 -2.09 -3.63
C ASP A 169 16.43 -0.97 -3.79
N LYS A 170 16.09 -0.33 -2.69
CA LYS A 170 15.07 0.73 -2.64
C LYS A 170 15.70 2.08 -2.35
N GLN A 171 15.12 3.12 -2.93
CA GLN A 171 15.36 4.49 -2.47
C GLN A 171 14.80 4.67 -1.06
N VAL A 172 15.38 5.58 -0.28
CA VAL A 172 15.03 5.81 1.13
C VAL A 172 13.54 6.02 1.32
N ASN A 173 12.90 6.89 0.52
CA ASN A 173 11.47 7.15 0.61
C ASN A 173 10.57 5.92 0.38
N ASN A 174 11.09 4.89 -0.27
CA ASN A 174 10.35 3.64 -0.48
C ASN A 174 10.43 2.66 0.70
N TRP A 175 11.17 3.01 1.74
CA TRP A 175 11.16 2.31 3.03
C TRP A 175 10.23 2.97 4.05
N ARG A 176 9.87 4.25 3.84
CA ARG A 176 9.08 5.05 4.77
C ARG A 176 7.62 4.60 4.82
N ASP A 177 7.00 4.72 5.99
CA ASP A 177 5.55 4.58 6.15
C ASP A 177 4.83 5.70 5.40
N LYS A 178 4.17 5.32 4.32
CA LYS A 178 3.42 6.22 3.42
C LYS A 178 1.97 6.46 3.87
N ASN A 179 1.50 5.83 4.95
CA ASN A 179 0.15 6.07 5.45
C ASN A 179 0.04 7.52 5.94
N ILE A 180 -0.93 8.27 5.42
CA ILE A 180 -1.19 9.66 5.84
C ILE A 180 -2.18 9.65 6.99
N LEU A 181 -3.33 9.03 6.80
CA LEU A 181 -4.37 8.87 7.80
C LEU A 181 -4.69 7.40 8.01
N ALA A 182 -5.07 7.06 9.23
CA ALA A 182 -5.58 5.74 9.58
C ALA A 182 -6.72 5.89 10.59
N PHE A 183 -7.90 5.39 10.24
CA PHE A 183 -9.06 5.34 11.12
C PHE A 183 -10.04 4.27 10.63
N ASN A 184 -10.90 3.81 11.54
CA ASN A 184 -11.99 2.92 11.18
C ASN A 184 -13.16 3.73 10.61
N THR A 185 -13.52 3.51 9.35
CA THR A 185 -14.59 4.23 8.65
C THR A 185 -15.95 4.07 9.32
N THR A 186 -16.21 2.96 10.03
CA THR A 186 -17.46 2.71 10.77
C THR A 186 -17.62 3.58 12.00
N GLU A 187 -16.52 4.18 12.48
CA GLU A 187 -16.51 5.09 13.62
C GLU A 187 -16.72 6.55 13.22
N VAL A 188 -16.76 6.86 11.93
CA VAL A 188 -16.95 8.23 11.45
C VAL A 188 -18.41 8.64 11.60
N VAL A 189 -18.62 9.80 12.23
CA VAL A 189 -19.95 10.42 12.42
C VAL A 189 -20.11 11.72 11.66
N THR A 190 -19.00 12.40 11.28
CA THR A 190 -19.07 13.62 10.48
C THR A 190 -17.88 13.63 9.49
N LEU A 191 -18.15 14.04 8.26
CA LEU A 191 -17.15 14.37 7.24
C LEU A 191 -17.34 15.82 6.82
N THR A 192 -16.31 16.63 6.96
CA THR A 192 -16.30 18.02 6.51
C THR A 192 -15.23 18.18 5.42
N ILE A 193 -15.61 18.72 4.27
CA ILE A 193 -14.72 19.02 3.15
C ILE A 193 -14.81 20.51 2.88
N SER A 194 -13.75 21.26 3.18
CA SER A 194 -13.66 22.70 2.92
C SER A 194 -12.78 22.95 1.72
N LYS A 195 -13.34 23.56 0.68
CA LYS A 195 -12.63 24.12 -0.48
C LYS A 195 -12.30 25.58 -0.13
N VAL A 196 -11.16 25.78 0.52
CA VAL A 196 -10.85 27.05 1.21
C VAL A 196 -10.83 28.23 0.24
N LYS A 197 -10.19 28.07 -0.91
CA LYS A 197 -10.08 29.13 -1.94
C LYS A 197 -11.43 29.47 -2.60
N GLU A 198 -12.33 28.49 -2.69
CA GLU A 198 -13.68 28.63 -3.26
C GLU A 198 -14.71 29.12 -2.22
N LYS A 199 -14.32 29.13 -0.94
CA LYS A 199 -15.21 29.41 0.21
C LYS A 199 -16.43 28.51 0.26
N GLU A 200 -16.28 27.28 -0.22
CA GLU A 200 -17.32 26.25 -0.19
C GLU A 200 -17.01 25.23 0.89
N THR A 201 -18.00 24.91 1.73
CA THR A 201 -17.88 23.85 2.72
C THR A 201 -18.98 22.83 2.50
N ILE A 202 -18.61 21.56 2.53
CA ILE A 202 -19.52 20.43 2.49
C ILE A 202 -19.49 19.78 3.88
N VAL A 203 -20.64 19.67 4.53
CA VAL A 203 -20.79 19.03 5.82
C VAL A 203 -21.73 17.84 5.67
N LEU A 204 -21.25 16.67 6.04
CA LEU A 204 -22.00 15.42 6.02
C LEU A 204 -22.02 14.85 7.44
N THR A 205 -23.21 14.50 7.93
CA THR A 205 -23.40 13.89 9.25
C THR A 205 -24.13 12.57 9.14
N LYS A 206 -23.80 11.64 10.04
CA LYS A 206 -24.45 10.34 10.11
C LYS A 206 -25.57 10.39 11.15
N ASP A 207 -26.79 10.03 10.76
CA ASP A 207 -27.91 9.96 11.66
C ASP A 207 -27.82 8.73 12.60
N THR A 208 -28.78 8.60 13.52
CA THR A 208 -28.84 7.51 14.50
C THR A 208 -29.13 6.14 13.86
N GLN A 209 -29.62 6.12 12.63
CA GLN A 209 -29.92 4.93 11.86
C GLN A 209 -28.71 4.52 10.97
N GLY A 210 -27.67 5.36 10.90
CA GLY A 210 -26.47 5.13 10.13
C GLY A 210 -26.51 5.67 8.70
N ASN A 211 -27.53 6.46 8.34
CA ASN A 211 -27.61 7.10 7.03
C ASN A 211 -26.89 8.45 7.04
N TRP A 212 -26.30 8.80 5.93
CA TRP A 212 -25.66 10.08 5.75
C TRP A 212 -26.65 11.16 5.32
N GLN A 213 -26.51 12.33 5.93
CA GLN A 213 -27.24 13.56 5.63
C GLN A 213 -26.23 14.61 5.16
N LEU A 214 -26.53 15.26 4.06
CA LEU A 214 -25.80 16.46 3.63
C LEU A 214 -26.44 17.65 4.35
N GLU A 215 -25.66 18.36 5.18
CA GLU A 215 -26.12 19.51 5.96
C GLU A 215 -25.80 20.82 5.23
N GLU A 216 -24.60 20.93 4.67
CA GLU A 216 -24.12 22.10 3.94
C GLU A 216 -23.53 21.68 2.58
N PRO A 217 -23.66 22.52 1.54
CA PRO A 217 -24.32 23.85 1.50
C PRO A 217 -25.86 23.76 1.36
N ILE A 218 -26.43 22.61 1.18
CA ILE A 218 -27.86 22.37 0.97
C ILE A 218 -28.25 21.13 1.74
N SER A 219 -29.23 21.25 2.64
CA SER A 219 -29.72 20.09 3.38
C SER A 219 -30.49 19.12 2.47
N SER A 220 -30.01 17.87 2.40
CA SER A 220 -30.63 16.80 1.60
C SER A 220 -30.19 15.42 2.08
N LEU A 221 -30.92 14.38 1.65
CA LEU A 221 -30.45 13.01 1.79
C LEU A 221 -29.15 12.83 0.96
N ALA A 222 -28.18 12.18 1.57
CA ALA A 222 -26.90 11.97 0.93
C ALA A 222 -26.81 10.59 0.22
N GLU A 223 -25.95 10.50 -0.77
CA GLU A 223 -25.64 9.26 -1.50
C GLU A 223 -24.62 8.44 -0.69
N ASN A 224 -25.10 7.51 0.12
CA ASN A 224 -24.27 6.72 1.04
C ASN A 224 -23.05 6.06 0.35
N PRO A 225 -23.17 5.38 -0.82
CA PRO A 225 -22.02 4.76 -1.50
C PRO A 225 -20.93 5.75 -1.87
N ALA A 226 -21.28 6.97 -2.28
CA ALA A 226 -20.31 8.00 -2.64
C ALA A 226 -19.49 8.42 -1.41
N ILE A 227 -20.14 8.60 -0.26
CA ILE A 227 -19.48 8.97 0.99
C ILE A 227 -18.61 7.85 1.52
N GLU A 228 -19.10 6.61 1.53
CA GLU A 228 -18.32 5.45 1.97
C GLU A 228 -17.05 5.25 1.10
N LYS A 229 -17.12 5.56 -0.19
CA LYS A 229 -15.94 5.55 -1.08
C LYS A 229 -14.93 6.60 -0.66
N ILE A 230 -15.35 7.83 -0.36
CA ILE A 230 -14.46 8.91 0.12
C ILE A 230 -13.82 8.50 1.45
N LEU A 231 -14.60 8.01 2.41
CA LEU A 231 -14.09 7.59 3.71
C LEU A 231 -13.12 6.42 3.60
N THR A 232 -13.39 5.46 2.72
CA THR A 232 -12.49 4.34 2.46
C THR A 232 -11.17 4.81 1.86
N THR A 233 -11.21 5.73 0.89
CA THR A 233 -10.01 6.35 0.32
C THR A 233 -9.24 7.12 1.37
N LEU A 234 -9.91 7.92 2.19
CA LEU A 234 -9.29 8.75 3.22
C LEU A 234 -8.70 7.92 4.36
N GLY A 235 -9.39 6.87 4.81
CA GLY A 235 -8.94 5.99 5.90
C GLY A 235 -7.78 5.08 5.53
N ASN A 236 -7.54 4.88 4.23
CA ASN A 236 -6.41 4.11 3.68
C ASN A 236 -5.44 5.00 2.87
N LEU A 237 -5.47 6.31 3.12
CA LEU A 237 -4.74 7.29 2.31
C LEU A 237 -3.23 7.10 2.45
N LYS A 238 -2.57 6.88 1.31
CA LYS A 238 -1.12 6.73 1.21
C LYS A 238 -0.52 7.81 0.32
N ALA A 239 0.62 8.32 0.75
CA ALA A 239 1.45 9.20 -0.07
C ALA A 239 2.05 8.46 -1.27
N ILE A 240 2.18 9.14 -2.40
CA ILE A 240 2.99 8.66 -3.50
C ILE A 240 4.49 8.86 -3.20
N ASP A 241 4.84 9.98 -2.55
CA ASP A 241 6.20 10.32 -2.11
C ASP A 241 6.15 11.37 -0.97
N PHE A 242 7.31 11.87 -0.55
CA PHE A 242 7.50 12.86 0.50
C PHE A 242 8.14 14.13 -0.07
N ALA A 243 7.92 15.25 0.60
CA ALA A 243 8.40 16.57 0.25
C ALA A 243 8.99 17.26 1.49
N ASP A 244 10.12 16.73 2.00
CA ASP A 244 10.69 17.17 3.29
C ASP A 244 11.76 18.26 3.14
N GLU A 245 12.05 18.75 1.92
CA GLU A 245 13.01 19.83 1.72
C GLU A 245 12.44 21.16 2.23
N GLU A 246 13.29 21.98 2.84
CA GLU A 246 12.89 23.30 3.39
C GLU A 246 12.22 24.20 2.36
N LYS A 247 12.68 24.16 1.11
CA LYS A 247 12.07 24.88 0.00
C LYS A 247 10.65 24.41 -0.28
N GLU A 248 10.41 23.10 -0.25
CA GLU A 248 9.11 22.48 -0.49
C GLU A 248 8.09 22.87 0.59
N LEU A 249 8.54 23.02 1.84
CA LEU A 249 7.68 23.50 2.92
C LEU A 249 7.14 24.90 2.64
N LYS A 250 7.99 25.81 2.12
CA LYS A 250 7.58 27.18 1.77
C LYS A 250 6.63 27.22 0.57
N ASP A 251 6.86 26.34 -0.41
CA ASP A 251 6.07 26.28 -1.64
C ASP A 251 4.76 25.48 -1.47
N SER A 252 4.61 24.78 -0.35
CA SER A 252 3.50 23.84 -0.13
C SER A 252 2.11 24.48 -0.06
N GLY A 253 2.02 25.77 0.35
CA GLY A 253 0.73 26.47 0.53
C GLY A 253 -0.16 25.88 1.62
N LEU A 254 0.41 25.11 2.58
CA LEU A 254 -0.36 24.48 3.65
C LEU A 254 -0.77 25.45 4.76
N ASP A 255 -0.21 26.65 4.79
CA ASP A 255 -0.67 27.73 5.69
C ASP A 255 -2.00 28.34 5.21
N ASP A 256 -2.28 28.26 3.89
CA ASP A 256 -3.55 28.61 3.25
C ASP A 256 -3.93 27.48 2.27
N PRO A 257 -4.40 26.33 2.77
CA PRO A 257 -4.57 25.12 1.98
C PRO A 257 -5.67 25.30 0.93
N ALA A 258 -5.54 24.60 -0.21
CA ALA A 258 -6.60 24.54 -1.20
C ALA A 258 -7.81 23.77 -0.65
N TYR A 259 -7.54 22.67 0.07
CA TYR A 259 -8.58 21.85 0.67
C TYR A 259 -8.22 21.44 2.11
N GLN A 260 -9.25 21.41 2.95
CA GLN A 260 -9.17 20.84 4.30
C GLN A 260 -10.27 19.80 4.44
N ILE A 261 -9.88 18.55 4.75
CA ILE A 261 -10.81 17.42 4.91
C ILE A 261 -10.68 16.92 6.34
N THR A 262 -11.77 16.96 7.07
CA THR A 262 -11.81 16.56 8.49
C THR A 262 -12.87 15.50 8.71
N VAL A 263 -12.50 14.40 9.34
CA VAL A 263 -13.43 13.42 9.87
C VAL A 263 -13.51 13.55 11.39
N ARG A 264 -14.71 13.42 11.94
CA ARG A 264 -14.94 13.30 13.38
C ARG A 264 -15.44 11.89 13.69
N LEU A 265 -14.82 11.25 14.65
CA LEU A 265 -15.14 9.90 15.11
C LEU A 265 -16.17 9.94 16.26
N LYS A 266 -16.79 8.80 16.58
CA LYS A 266 -17.76 8.64 17.68
C LYS A 266 -17.20 9.07 19.03
N ASP A 267 -15.89 8.88 19.27
CA ASP A 267 -15.18 9.30 20.48
C ASP A 267 -14.75 10.79 20.47
N ASN A 268 -15.27 11.58 19.53
CA ASN A 268 -14.96 12.98 19.28
C ASN A 268 -13.54 13.28 18.80
N ARG A 269 -12.66 12.31 18.59
CA ARG A 269 -11.37 12.55 17.94
C ARG A 269 -11.60 13.04 16.52
N LYS A 270 -10.75 13.98 16.09
CA LYS A 270 -10.72 14.50 14.72
C LYS A 270 -9.47 14.04 14.03
N LYS A 271 -9.57 13.81 12.74
CA LYS A 271 -8.44 13.55 11.85
C LYS A 271 -8.56 14.51 10.68
N THR A 272 -7.52 15.29 10.43
CA THR A 272 -7.53 16.34 9.41
C THR A 272 -6.46 16.09 8.37
N LEU A 273 -6.85 16.18 7.11
CA LEU A 273 -5.97 16.25 5.95
C LEU A 273 -6.00 17.68 5.40
N LEU A 274 -4.84 18.30 5.30
CA LEU A 274 -4.63 19.52 4.55
C LEU A 274 -4.03 19.20 3.20
N VAL A 275 -4.57 19.80 2.14
CA VAL A 275 -4.04 19.70 0.77
C VAL A 275 -3.72 21.10 0.30
N GLY A 276 -2.45 21.33 -0.01
CA GLY A 276 -1.91 22.64 -0.37
C GLY A 276 -1.83 22.87 -1.87
N ASN A 277 -0.76 23.52 -2.30
CA ASN A 277 -0.51 23.85 -3.70
C ASN A 277 -0.20 22.60 -4.54
N THR A 278 -0.33 22.75 -5.85
CA THR A 278 0.14 21.77 -6.83
C THR A 278 1.66 21.88 -6.98
N LYS A 279 2.32 20.72 -7.01
CA LYS A 279 3.70 20.54 -7.44
C LYS A 279 3.72 20.12 -8.91
N GLU A 280 4.89 20.04 -9.52
CA GLU A 280 5.07 19.53 -10.88
C GLU A 280 4.38 18.18 -11.11
N ARG A 281 3.92 17.92 -12.33
CA ARG A 281 3.24 16.68 -12.75
C ARG A 281 1.89 16.41 -12.08
N GLY A 282 1.17 17.44 -11.60
CA GLY A 282 -0.15 17.28 -11.00
C GLY A 282 -0.12 16.63 -9.61
N GLN A 283 1.00 16.70 -8.91
CA GLN A 283 1.09 16.27 -7.52
C GLN A 283 0.64 17.41 -6.61
N TYR A 284 0.09 17.07 -5.45
CA TYR A 284 -0.32 18.02 -4.42
C TYR A 284 0.47 17.82 -3.15
N TYR A 285 0.88 18.92 -2.52
CA TYR A 285 1.39 18.85 -1.16
C TYR A 285 0.27 18.52 -0.19
N ALA A 286 0.54 17.64 0.76
CA ALA A 286 -0.43 17.25 1.76
C ALA A 286 0.22 17.12 3.15
N LYS A 287 -0.56 17.33 4.19
CA LYS A 287 -0.16 17.17 5.59
C LYS A 287 -1.35 16.71 6.42
N ASN A 288 -1.10 15.94 7.44
CA ASN A 288 -2.08 15.66 8.47
C ASN A 288 -1.70 16.37 9.79
N ASP A 289 -2.63 16.38 10.74
CA ASP A 289 -2.46 16.99 12.07
C ASP A 289 -1.58 16.17 13.04
N GLU A 290 -1.28 14.90 12.70
CA GLU A 290 -0.54 13.99 13.58
C GLU A 290 0.93 13.84 13.21
N LYS A 291 1.27 14.03 11.94
CA LYS A 291 2.63 13.81 11.41
C LYS A 291 3.26 15.12 10.98
N LYS A 292 4.54 15.28 11.28
CA LYS A 292 5.30 16.49 10.90
C LYS A 292 5.81 16.47 9.46
N TYR A 293 5.60 15.38 8.75
CA TYR A 293 6.10 15.19 7.38
C TYR A 293 5.19 15.86 6.35
N LEU A 294 5.79 16.28 5.24
CA LEU A 294 5.07 16.67 4.04
C LEU A 294 4.94 15.46 3.12
N PHE A 295 3.73 15.24 2.68
CA PHE A 295 3.38 14.16 1.75
C PHE A 295 3.08 14.73 0.36
N LEU A 296 3.24 13.88 -0.66
CA LEU A 296 2.75 14.15 -2.00
C LEU A 296 1.59 13.19 -2.32
N LEU A 297 0.50 13.75 -2.83
CA LEU A 297 -0.66 13.02 -3.36
C LEU A 297 -0.74 13.24 -4.87
N ASP A 298 -1.25 12.25 -5.59
CA ASP A 298 -1.58 12.41 -7.00
C ASP A 298 -2.93 13.12 -7.19
N GLN A 299 -3.11 13.71 -8.36
CA GLN A 299 -4.30 14.48 -8.71
C GLN A 299 -5.59 13.64 -8.60
N ASN A 300 -5.60 12.41 -9.09
CA ASN A 300 -6.80 11.57 -9.08
C ASN A 300 -7.26 11.27 -7.65
N THR A 301 -6.31 11.03 -6.75
CA THR A 301 -6.60 10.85 -5.32
C THR A 301 -7.24 12.10 -4.74
N VAL A 302 -6.67 13.29 -4.97
CA VAL A 302 -7.23 14.55 -4.46
C VAL A 302 -8.62 14.80 -5.03
N GLU A 303 -8.82 14.65 -6.34
CA GLU A 303 -10.13 14.82 -6.98
C GLU A 303 -11.18 13.86 -6.43
N SER A 304 -10.80 12.63 -6.08
CA SER A 304 -11.70 11.65 -5.48
C SER A 304 -12.14 11.99 -4.05
N LEU A 305 -11.32 12.78 -3.35
CA LEU A 305 -11.61 13.23 -1.98
C LEU A 305 -12.41 14.55 -1.92
N VAL A 306 -12.48 15.29 -3.04
CA VAL A 306 -13.14 16.61 -3.11
C VAL A 306 -14.20 16.61 -4.21
N PRO A 307 -15.29 15.84 -4.06
CA PRO A 307 -16.34 15.71 -5.06
C PRO A 307 -17.14 17.01 -5.20
N LYS A 308 -17.97 17.07 -6.23
CA LYS A 308 -18.99 18.13 -6.36
C LYS A 308 -20.18 17.78 -5.48
N VAL A 309 -20.83 18.81 -4.93
CA VAL A 309 -22.04 18.64 -4.07
C VAL A 309 -23.10 17.73 -4.70
N LYS A 310 -23.37 17.92 -5.99
CA LYS A 310 -24.36 17.12 -6.73
C LYS A 310 -24.06 15.61 -6.73
N ASP A 311 -22.79 15.22 -6.65
CA ASP A 311 -22.36 13.81 -6.69
C ASP A 311 -22.56 13.14 -5.30
N LEU A 312 -22.86 13.93 -4.28
CA LEU A 312 -23.12 13.49 -2.91
C LEU A 312 -24.62 13.49 -2.56
N GLN A 313 -25.46 14.05 -3.40
CA GLN A 313 -26.90 14.09 -3.19
C GLN A 313 -27.58 12.82 -3.72
N LYS A 314 -28.47 12.25 -2.93
CA LYS A 314 -29.32 11.15 -3.41
C LYS A 314 -30.24 11.67 -4.52
N ALA A 315 -30.25 10.99 -5.65
CA ALA A 315 -31.15 11.33 -6.75
C ALA A 315 -32.61 11.32 -6.25
N LYS A 316 -33.36 12.39 -6.53
CA LYS A 316 -34.82 12.38 -6.30
C LYS A 316 -35.43 11.29 -7.17
N THR A 317 -36.08 10.33 -6.56
CA THR A 317 -36.88 9.34 -7.29
C THR A 317 -38.14 10.05 -7.81
N GLU A 318 -38.45 9.89 -9.11
CA GLU A 318 -39.63 10.50 -9.78
C GLU A 318 -41.00 10.24 -9.11
N SER A 319 -41.03 9.39 -8.08
CA SER A 319 -42.24 9.10 -7.27
C SER A 319 -42.60 10.18 -6.28
N GLU A 320 -41.73 11.12 -5.94
CA GLU A 320 -42.01 12.20 -4.99
C GLU A 320 -42.58 13.46 -5.65
N GLU A 321 -42.55 13.57 -6.97
CA GLU A 321 -43.12 14.69 -7.73
C GLU A 321 -44.63 14.56 -8.04
N LYS A 322 -45.25 13.42 -7.73
CA LYS A 322 -46.71 13.19 -7.96
C LYS A 322 -47.52 13.20 -6.68
N ASN A 323 -47.51 14.30 -5.92
CA ASN A 323 -48.63 14.62 -5.04
C ASN A 323 -48.89 16.14 -5.02
N PRO A 324 -49.47 16.71 -6.11
CA PRO A 324 -50.16 17.99 -6.00
C PRO A 324 -51.38 17.73 -5.17
N GLN A 325 -51.52 18.42 -4.07
CA GLN A 325 -52.66 18.49 -3.18
C GLN A 325 -53.99 18.21 -3.89
N GLU A 326 -54.56 17.04 -3.68
CA GLU A 326 -55.96 16.79 -3.94
C GLU A 326 -56.79 17.69 -3.02
N LYS A 327 -57.21 18.83 -3.55
CA LYS A 327 -58.22 19.66 -2.90
C LYS A 327 -59.47 18.81 -2.74
N THR A 328 -59.73 18.37 -1.52
CA THR A 328 -60.99 17.79 -1.13
C THR A 328 -62.07 18.89 -1.27
N GLU A 329 -62.72 18.97 -2.44
CA GLU A 329 -64.00 19.65 -2.55
C GLU A 329 -65.03 18.89 -1.73
N LEU A 330 -65.47 19.50 -0.68
CA LEU A 330 -66.66 19.03 0.07
C LEU A 330 -67.87 18.96 -0.83
N PRO A 331 -68.66 17.87 -0.84
CA PRO A 331 -69.87 17.78 -1.60
C PRO A 331 -70.93 18.82 -1.10
N PRO A 332 -71.74 19.43 -2.03
CA PRO A 332 -72.72 20.43 -1.67
C PRO A 332 -73.80 19.82 -0.77
N PRO A 333 -74.40 20.61 0.14
CA PRO A 333 -75.46 20.12 1.06
C PRO A 333 -76.71 19.77 0.29
N PRO A 334 -77.54 18.78 0.77
CA PRO A 334 -78.74 18.36 0.09
C PRO A 334 -79.80 19.43 0.13
N SER A 335 -80.47 19.68 -1.01
CA SER A 335 -81.57 20.60 -1.16
C SER A 335 -82.76 20.12 -0.38
N VAL A 336 -83.21 20.93 0.57
CA VAL A 336 -84.49 20.69 1.29
C VAL A 336 -85.63 21.14 0.40
N SER A 337 -86.45 20.19 -0.09
CA SER A 337 -87.72 20.46 -0.75
C SER A 337 -88.83 20.72 0.37
N ARG A 338 -89.33 21.94 0.38
CA ARG A 338 -90.54 22.20 1.15
C ARG A 338 -91.77 21.71 0.39
N ARG A 339 -92.55 20.88 1.11
CA ARG A 339 -93.99 20.84 1.02
C ARG A 339 -94.56 20.82 2.44
#